data_2c938bbc2273c45630e7dddfebb7bf47
#
_entry.id   2c938bbc2273c45630e7dddfebb7bf47
#
_cell.length_a   1.000
_cell.length_b   1.000
_cell.length_c   1.000
_cell.angle_alpha   90.00
_cell.angle_beta   90.00
_cell.angle_gamma   90.00
#
_symmetry.space_group_name_H-M   'P 1'
#
loop_
_entity.id
_entity.type
_entity.pdbx_description
1 polymer ?
#
loop_
_entity_poly.entity_id
_entity_poly.type
_entity_poly.pdbx_seq_one_letter_code
_entity_poly.pdbx_strand_id
1 'polypeptide(L)'
;MFVLNNKTQLQPGKSWKDDNGLTHPSNWATAWSTNEKSAYGIKEVEVQEKPDDTFYWVSGPALDGSWTSKERSLDDVKTTVDGKEFVTKGLKSQWIAKTKKTSNTLLASTDWQVVAKAERDRAIDSNVATYRAA
;
A
#
# COMPACT_ATOMS: atom_id res chain seq x y z
N MET A 1 1.06 -19.16 3.37
CA MET A 1 -0.26 -19.16 2.68
C MET A 1 -0.67 -20.59 2.39
N PHE A 2 -1.95 -20.94 2.53
CA PHE A 2 -2.43 -22.30 2.22
C PHE A 2 -3.21 -22.32 0.92
N VAL A 3 -2.94 -23.30 0.07
CA VAL A 3 -3.54 -23.44 -1.26
C VAL A 3 -4.10 -24.83 -1.45
N LEU A 4 -5.37 -24.94 -1.83
CA LEU A 4 -6.08 -26.19 -2.10
C LEU A 4 -5.98 -26.52 -3.61
N ASN A 5 -5.43 -27.69 -3.95
CA ASN A 5 -5.35 -28.23 -5.29
C ASN A 5 -4.76 -27.26 -6.34
N ASN A 6 -3.90 -26.33 -5.94
CA ASN A 6 -3.35 -25.25 -6.76
C ASN A 6 -4.42 -24.33 -7.42
N LYS A 7 -5.65 -24.30 -6.88
CA LYS A 7 -6.77 -23.55 -7.45
C LYS A 7 -7.32 -22.48 -6.52
N THR A 8 -7.33 -22.73 -5.21
CA THR A 8 -8.04 -21.87 -4.27
C THR A 8 -7.17 -21.59 -3.05
N GLN A 9 -7.07 -20.31 -2.68
CA GLN A 9 -6.42 -19.93 -1.42
C GLN A 9 -7.38 -20.19 -0.24
N LEU A 10 -6.89 -20.93 0.75
CA LEU A 10 -7.61 -21.16 2.00
C LEU A 10 -7.15 -20.20 3.10
N GLN A 11 -8.12 -19.69 3.85
CA GLN A 11 -7.85 -18.80 4.97
C GLN A 11 -7.88 -19.60 6.30
N PRO A 12 -6.78 -19.60 7.08
CA PRO A 12 -6.80 -20.13 8.44
C PRO A 12 -7.92 -19.50 9.28
N GLY A 13 -8.58 -20.32 10.08
CA GLY A 13 -9.71 -19.84 10.90
C GLY A 13 -11.06 -19.80 10.17
N LYS A 14 -11.12 -20.14 8.89
CA LYS A 14 -12.38 -20.30 8.14
C LYS A 14 -12.61 -21.76 7.74
N SER A 15 -13.87 -22.20 7.85
CA SER A 15 -14.32 -23.46 7.28
C SER A 15 -14.28 -23.40 5.75
N TRP A 16 -14.05 -24.53 5.10
CA TRP A 16 -14.04 -24.65 3.65
C TRP A 16 -14.73 -25.93 3.20
N LYS A 17 -15.06 -26.03 1.94
CA LYS A 17 -15.67 -27.24 1.34
C LYS A 17 -14.70 -27.87 0.36
N ASP A 18 -14.65 -29.21 0.40
CA ASP A 18 -13.93 -29.98 -0.59
C ASP A 18 -14.73 -30.15 -1.89
N ASP A 19 -14.12 -30.80 -2.89
CA ASP A 19 -14.74 -31.06 -4.19
C ASP A 19 -15.97 -32.00 -4.10
N ASN A 20 -16.14 -32.72 -2.98
CA ASN A 20 -17.29 -33.58 -2.69
C ASN A 20 -18.41 -32.84 -1.94
N GLY A 21 -18.20 -31.56 -1.62
CA GLY A 21 -19.16 -30.74 -0.89
C GLY A 21 -19.12 -30.91 0.64
N LEU A 22 -18.18 -31.70 1.17
CA LEU A 22 -17.99 -31.88 2.61
C LEU A 22 -17.39 -30.62 3.21
N THR A 23 -18.00 -30.13 4.29
CA THR A 23 -17.51 -28.94 4.99
C THR A 23 -16.49 -29.35 6.07
N HIS A 24 -15.31 -28.76 5.98
CA HIS A 24 -14.22 -28.94 6.93
C HIS A 24 -14.22 -27.84 7.99
N PRO A 25 -13.81 -28.16 9.23
CA PRO A 25 -13.87 -27.22 10.35
C PRO A 25 -12.88 -26.06 10.19
N SER A 26 -13.15 -24.93 10.84
CA SER A 26 -12.30 -23.72 10.73
C SER A 26 -10.90 -23.88 11.37
N ASN A 27 -10.73 -24.83 12.29
CA ASN A 27 -9.46 -25.09 12.98
C ASN A 27 -8.49 -26.02 12.21
N TRP A 28 -8.82 -26.42 10.97
CA TRP A 28 -8.00 -27.31 10.15
C TRP A 28 -6.52 -26.90 10.06
N ALA A 29 -6.26 -25.58 10.00
CA ALA A 29 -4.90 -25.06 9.85
C ALA A 29 -3.98 -25.39 11.03
N THR A 30 -4.55 -25.46 12.23
CA THR A 30 -3.82 -25.70 13.49
C THR A 30 -4.01 -27.14 14.01
N ALA A 31 -5.17 -27.75 13.79
CA ALA A 31 -5.49 -29.07 14.29
C ALA A 31 -4.94 -30.19 13.40
N TRP A 32 -4.82 -29.96 12.09
CA TRP A 32 -4.35 -30.98 11.15
C TRP A 32 -2.83 -30.96 11.00
N SER A 33 -2.25 -32.16 10.96
CA SER A 33 -0.84 -32.35 10.61
C SER A 33 -0.56 -31.99 9.14
N THR A 34 0.69 -31.85 8.80
CA THR A 34 1.13 -31.60 7.40
C THR A 34 0.67 -32.73 6.46
N ASN A 35 0.71 -33.98 6.95
CA ASN A 35 0.27 -35.14 6.16
C ASN A 35 -1.24 -35.13 5.89
N GLU A 36 -2.05 -34.79 6.89
CA GLU A 36 -3.49 -34.64 6.73
C GLU A 36 -3.84 -33.50 5.75
N LYS A 37 -3.19 -32.34 5.88
CA LYS A 37 -3.35 -31.25 4.93
C LYS A 37 -3.01 -31.69 3.50
N SER A 38 -1.89 -32.39 3.32
CA SER A 38 -1.47 -32.91 2.01
C SER A 38 -2.45 -33.94 1.44
N ALA A 39 -3.05 -34.80 2.27
CA ALA A 39 -4.04 -35.78 1.83
C ALA A 39 -5.29 -35.13 1.24
N TYR A 40 -5.66 -33.94 1.71
CA TYR A 40 -6.75 -33.12 1.15
C TYR A 40 -6.28 -32.16 0.03
N GLY A 41 -5.05 -32.27 -0.44
CA GLY A 41 -4.50 -31.41 -1.49
C GLY A 41 -4.15 -29.99 -1.03
N ILE A 42 -4.06 -29.78 0.30
CA ILE A 42 -3.66 -28.48 0.87
C ILE A 42 -2.14 -28.41 0.93
N LYS A 43 -1.57 -27.41 0.30
CA LYS A 43 -0.14 -27.08 0.35
C LYS A 43 0.07 -25.78 1.10
N GLU A 44 1.11 -25.74 1.91
CA GLU A 44 1.61 -24.50 2.48
C GLU A 44 2.62 -23.90 1.51
N VAL A 45 2.35 -22.68 1.07
CA VAL A 45 3.17 -21.94 0.12
C VAL A 45 3.78 -20.75 0.85
N GLU A 46 5.09 -20.61 0.76
CA GLU A 46 5.80 -19.45 1.26
C GLU A 46 5.49 -18.25 0.36
N VAL A 47 5.05 -17.15 0.98
CA VAL A 47 4.76 -15.92 0.25
C VAL A 47 6.05 -15.10 0.18
N GLN A 48 6.46 -14.72 -1.03
CA GLN A 48 7.60 -13.85 -1.24
C GLN A 48 7.37 -12.48 -0.59
N GLU A 49 8.43 -11.75 -0.32
CA GLU A 49 8.35 -10.39 0.17
C GLU A 49 7.61 -9.49 -0.82
N LYS A 50 6.65 -8.72 -0.31
CA LYS A 50 5.87 -7.81 -1.14
C LYS A 50 6.77 -6.70 -1.70
N PRO A 51 6.80 -6.47 -3.02
CA PRO A 51 7.52 -5.34 -3.61
C PRO A 51 7.01 -3.99 -3.08
N ASP A 52 7.88 -2.99 -3.07
CA ASP A 52 7.54 -1.64 -2.62
C ASP A 52 6.47 -1.01 -3.53
N ASP A 53 5.28 -0.78 -2.98
CA ASP A 53 4.14 -0.20 -3.68
C ASP A 53 4.25 1.32 -3.89
N THR A 54 5.29 1.94 -3.37
CA THR A 54 5.60 3.36 -3.65
C THR A 54 5.96 3.56 -5.13
N PHE A 55 6.76 2.64 -5.70
CA PHE A 55 7.30 2.74 -7.05
C PHE A 55 6.64 1.78 -8.05
N TYR A 56 5.91 0.79 -7.56
CA TYR A 56 5.30 -0.25 -8.37
C TYR A 56 3.80 -0.36 -8.12
N TRP A 57 3.05 -0.69 -9.16
CA TRP A 57 1.73 -1.27 -9.03
C TRP A 57 1.92 -2.74 -8.69
N VAL A 58 1.53 -3.15 -7.49
CA VAL A 58 1.72 -4.52 -7.00
C VAL A 58 0.38 -5.24 -6.92
N SER A 59 0.31 -6.46 -7.44
CA SER A 59 -0.83 -7.35 -7.31
C SER A 59 -0.38 -8.75 -6.88
N GLY A 60 -1.21 -9.43 -6.12
CA GLY A 60 -0.92 -10.75 -5.55
C GLY A 60 -1.18 -10.79 -4.05
N PRO A 61 -0.65 -11.78 -3.32
CA PRO A 61 0.17 -12.87 -3.87
C PRO A 61 -0.65 -13.82 -4.75
N ALA A 62 -0.02 -14.36 -5.79
CA ALA A 62 -0.55 -15.44 -6.58
C ALA A 62 -0.56 -16.76 -5.77
N LEU A 63 -1.16 -17.83 -6.30
CA LEU A 63 -1.27 -19.11 -5.58
C LEU A 63 0.09 -19.80 -5.35
N ASP A 64 1.12 -19.41 -6.08
CA ASP A 64 2.51 -19.85 -5.89
C ASP A 64 3.30 -18.97 -4.90
N GLY A 65 2.67 -17.98 -4.29
CA GLY A 65 3.29 -17.04 -3.36
C GLY A 65 4.02 -15.87 -4.00
N SER A 66 4.03 -15.78 -5.32
CA SER A 66 4.71 -14.71 -6.06
C SER A 66 3.88 -13.43 -6.13
N TRP A 67 4.54 -12.30 -6.35
CA TRP A 67 3.92 -11.00 -6.60
C TRP A 67 4.17 -10.56 -8.03
N THR A 68 3.16 -9.97 -8.65
CA THR A 68 3.33 -9.27 -9.92
C THR A 68 3.50 -7.79 -9.65
N SER A 69 4.55 -7.19 -10.22
CA SER A 69 4.80 -5.77 -10.10
C SER A 69 4.97 -5.12 -11.47
N LYS A 70 4.40 -3.92 -11.63
CA LYS A 70 4.56 -3.06 -12.80
C LYS A 70 5.01 -1.69 -12.35
N GLU A 71 6.04 -1.14 -12.95
CA GLU A 71 6.55 0.19 -12.65
C GLU A 71 5.46 1.26 -12.78
N ARG A 72 5.43 2.18 -11.82
CA ARG A 72 4.59 3.38 -11.91
C ARG A 72 5.22 4.39 -12.85
N SER A 73 4.40 5.03 -13.68
CA SER A 73 4.90 6.11 -14.55
C SER A 73 5.49 7.27 -13.74
N LEU A 74 6.59 7.82 -14.21
CA LEU A 74 7.17 9.04 -13.65
C LEU A 74 6.29 10.26 -13.96
N ASP A 75 5.76 10.33 -15.15
CA ASP A 75 4.93 11.44 -15.63
C ASP A 75 3.43 11.09 -15.52
N ASP A 76 2.58 12.10 -15.48
CA ASP A 76 1.13 11.94 -15.46
C ASP A 76 0.65 11.25 -16.73
N VAL A 77 -0.19 10.23 -16.59
CA VAL A 77 -0.78 9.47 -17.70
C VAL A 77 -2.23 9.90 -17.88
N LYS A 78 -2.55 10.34 -19.09
CA LYS A 78 -3.93 10.68 -19.50
C LYS A 78 -4.56 9.49 -20.20
N THR A 79 -5.74 9.10 -19.77
CA THR A 79 -6.55 8.04 -20.36
C THR A 79 -7.94 8.55 -20.63
N THR A 80 -8.50 8.24 -21.80
CA THR A 80 -9.88 8.60 -22.13
C THR A 80 -10.74 7.34 -22.07
N VAL A 81 -11.78 7.37 -21.25
CA VAL A 81 -12.78 6.30 -21.13
C VAL A 81 -14.15 6.94 -21.32
N ASP A 82 -14.94 6.41 -22.25
CA ASP A 82 -16.28 6.91 -22.59
C ASP A 82 -16.32 8.44 -22.85
N GLY A 83 -15.29 8.97 -23.56
CA GLY A 83 -15.16 10.37 -23.89
C GLY A 83 -14.76 11.30 -22.72
N LYS A 84 -14.50 10.74 -21.53
CA LYS A 84 -14.01 11.48 -20.36
C LYS A 84 -12.51 11.26 -20.18
N GLU A 85 -11.77 12.37 -19.99
CA GLU A 85 -10.34 12.31 -19.71
C GLU A 85 -10.11 12.07 -18.22
N PHE A 86 -9.32 11.03 -17.92
CA PHE A 86 -8.83 10.70 -16.60
C PHE A 86 -7.32 10.89 -16.55
N VAL A 87 -6.84 11.55 -15.49
CA VAL A 87 -5.41 11.75 -15.27
C VAL A 87 -4.94 10.93 -14.08
N THR A 88 -4.14 9.90 -14.35
CA THR A 88 -3.42 9.17 -13.30
C THR A 88 -2.12 9.90 -12.99
N LYS A 89 -2.00 10.41 -11.77
CA LYS A 89 -0.81 11.15 -11.34
C LYS A 89 0.43 10.25 -11.32
N GLY A 90 1.47 10.69 -12.04
CA GLY A 90 2.77 10.03 -12.01
C GLY A 90 3.56 10.30 -10.72
N LEU A 91 4.67 9.59 -10.55
CA LEU A 91 5.50 9.71 -9.35
C LEU A 91 6.01 11.13 -9.12
N LYS A 92 6.43 11.84 -10.16
CA LYS A 92 6.87 13.25 -10.05
C LYS A 92 5.79 14.14 -9.43
N SER A 93 4.57 14.09 -9.98
CA SER A 93 3.44 14.88 -9.48
C SER A 93 3.08 14.54 -8.04
N GLN A 94 3.12 13.24 -7.68
CA GLN A 94 2.85 12.78 -6.32
C GLN A 94 3.91 13.28 -5.34
N TRP A 95 5.20 13.19 -5.69
CA TRP A 95 6.29 13.68 -4.84
C TRP A 95 6.28 15.19 -4.68
N ILE A 96 6.02 15.96 -5.76
CA ILE A 96 5.84 17.40 -5.69
C ILE A 96 4.70 17.78 -4.74
N ALA A 97 3.55 17.10 -4.84
CA ALA A 97 2.42 17.34 -3.95
C ALA A 97 2.75 17.01 -2.49
N LYS A 98 3.44 15.90 -2.24
CA LYS A 98 3.91 15.50 -0.91
C LYS A 98 4.88 16.53 -0.33
N THR A 99 5.87 16.96 -1.11
CA THR A 99 6.85 17.97 -0.68
C THR A 99 6.16 19.30 -0.35
N LYS A 100 5.27 19.79 -1.22
CA LYS A 100 4.49 21.01 -0.96
C LYS A 100 3.66 20.91 0.31
N LYS A 101 2.99 19.76 0.53
CA LYS A 101 2.22 19.54 1.76
C LYS A 101 3.11 19.56 3.01
N THR A 102 4.27 18.90 2.96
CA THR A 102 5.23 18.90 4.07
C THR A 102 5.75 20.30 4.33
N SER A 103 6.18 21.03 3.30
CA SER A 103 6.65 22.42 3.42
C SER A 103 5.59 23.32 4.04
N ASN A 104 4.35 23.24 3.56
CA ASN A 104 3.24 24.02 4.12
C ASN A 104 3.00 23.70 5.61
N THR A 105 3.07 22.42 5.99
CA THR A 105 2.92 22.02 7.40
C THR A 105 4.04 22.59 8.27
N LEU A 106 5.27 22.55 7.77
CA LEU A 106 6.43 23.09 8.48
C LEU A 106 6.36 24.62 8.60
N LEU A 107 5.94 25.33 7.55
CA LEU A 107 5.79 26.79 7.58
C LEU A 107 4.65 27.22 8.48
N ALA A 108 3.52 26.51 8.47
CA ALA A 108 2.35 26.82 9.30
C ALA A 108 2.69 26.90 10.80
N SER A 109 3.62 26.08 11.29
CA SER A 109 4.06 26.11 12.69
C SER A 109 4.72 27.44 13.10
N THR A 110 5.23 28.21 12.15
CA THR A 110 5.93 29.48 12.36
C THR A 110 5.19 30.70 11.81
N ASP A 111 4.04 30.53 11.16
CA ASP A 111 3.25 31.62 10.56
C ASP A 111 2.83 32.68 11.57
N TRP A 112 2.54 32.28 12.83
CA TRP A 112 2.19 33.21 13.90
C TRP A 112 3.27 34.29 14.16
N GLN A 113 4.56 33.96 13.93
CA GLN A 113 5.65 34.95 14.07
C GLN A 113 5.60 35.99 12.97
N VAL A 114 5.24 35.59 11.75
CA VAL A 114 5.08 36.56 10.61
C VAL A 114 3.90 37.47 10.87
N VAL A 115 2.79 36.93 11.36
CA VAL A 115 1.61 37.71 11.74
C VAL A 115 1.95 38.65 12.90
N ALA A 116 2.62 38.16 13.95
CA ALA A 116 3.02 38.98 15.11
C ALA A 116 4.00 40.13 14.71
N LYS A 117 4.85 39.90 13.72
CA LYS A 117 5.69 40.96 13.15
C LYS A 117 4.86 42.03 12.42
N ALA A 118 3.93 41.59 11.59
CA ALA A 118 3.09 42.49 10.79
C ALA A 118 2.15 43.34 11.67
N GLU A 119 1.57 42.73 12.71
CA GLU A 119 0.56 43.40 13.55
C GLU A 119 1.16 44.16 14.73
N ARG A 120 2.30 43.74 15.28
CA ARG A 120 2.85 44.25 16.56
C ARG A 120 4.32 44.61 16.48
N ASP A 121 4.91 44.61 15.27
CA ASP A 121 6.34 44.85 15.00
C ASP A 121 7.29 43.97 15.85
N ARG A 122 6.81 42.77 16.26
CA ARG A 122 7.61 41.81 17.00
C ARG A 122 8.62 41.13 16.08
N ALA A 123 9.90 41.20 16.39
CA ALA A 123 10.94 40.56 15.59
C ALA A 123 10.70 39.05 15.45
N ILE A 124 10.93 38.54 14.25
CA ILE A 124 10.94 37.08 13.98
C ILE A 124 12.25 36.53 14.58
N ASP A 125 12.17 35.38 15.23
CA ASP A 125 13.35 34.65 15.69
C ASP A 125 14.32 34.41 14.50
N SER A 126 15.61 34.67 14.73
CA SER A 126 16.63 34.56 13.67
C SER A 126 16.72 33.19 13.06
N ASN A 127 16.56 32.14 13.86
CA ASN A 127 16.54 30.74 13.34
C ASN A 127 15.33 30.49 12.46
N VAL A 128 14.17 31.04 12.84
CA VAL A 128 12.94 30.95 12.06
C VAL A 128 13.05 31.76 10.77
N ALA A 129 13.64 32.94 10.81
CA ALA A 129 13.88 33.75 9.62
C ALA A 129 14.79 33.04 8.62
N THR A 130 15.89 32.44 9.09
CA THR A 130 16.80 31.65 8.27
C THR A 130 16.11 30.41 7.67
N TYR A 131 15.35 29.68 8.49
CA TYR A 131 14.61 28.50 8.05
C TYR A 131 13.58 28.82 6.97
N ARG A 132 12.89 29.97 7.08
CA ARG A 132 11.85 30.38 6.10
C ARG A 132 12.43 30.95 4.82
N ALA A 133 13.69 31.36 4.81
CA ALA A 133 14.39 31.89 3.64
C ALA A 133 15.09 30.80 2.80
N ALA A 134 15.24 29.59 3.35
CA ALA A 134 15.84 28.43 2.68
C ALA A 134 14.86 27.74 1.74
#